data_4ea7eacff3a7868d2745adfa3303f9f0
#
_entry.id   4ea7eacff3a7868d2745adfa3303f9f0
#
_cell.length_a   1.000
_cell.length_b   1.000
_cell.length_c   1.000
_cell.angle_alpha   90.00
_cell.angle_beta   90.00
_cell.angle_gamma   90.00
#
_symmetry.space_group_name_H-M   'P 1'
#
loop_
_entity.id
_entity.type
_entity.pdbx_description
1 polymer ?
#
loop_
_entity_poly.entity_id
_entity_poly.type
_entity_poly.pdbx_seq_one_letter_code
_entity_poly.pdbx_strand_id
1 'polypeptide(L)'
;MKLFDLRINPIIKQIDEMLVKNEEILNGKLKYMCLVGGFSQSHYLQFKLKQHYESKYTFVIPQRPVLSVIEGAAQLSRTAPFITSRIVKYTYGTTFGCPIRGARSHPKISEDHINKHKYIRDIDNKEYVSNCFDVFVKKGEEVKVGQMIEKKYIPGSKNEKSVYISIYRSEEIDPGVITEHKYLGKVQVPHPEDFDNMKDSYDVRFYFGETMIRVTVTIKGKEYVEKEEEIRYDFTQFLNIFD
;
A
#
# COMPACT_ATOMS: atom_id res chain seq x y z
N MET A 1 17.89 -32.09 -23.11
CA MET A 1 16.92 -31.02 -23.39
C MET A 1 15.62 -31.14 -22.59
N LYS A 2 15.02 -32.32 -22.45
CA LYS A 2 13.76 -32.52 -21.68
C LYS A 2 13.81 -31.93 -20.22
N LEU A 3 14.95 -31.94 -19.55
CA LEU A 3 15.13 -31.46 -18.19
C LEU A 3 14.97 -29.91 -18.10
N PHE A 4 15.44 -29.19 -19.10
CA PHE A 4 15.28 -27.74 -19.18
C PHE A 4 13.83 -27.35 -19.52
N ASP A 5 13.15 -28.14 -20.33
CA ASP A 5 11.75 -27.90 -20.70
C ASP A 5 10.83 -27.92 -19.45
N LEU A 6 11.16 -28.76 -18.44
CA LEU A 6 10.42 -28.78 -17.16
C LEU A 6 10.46 -27.45 -16.40
N ARG A 7 11.47 -26.61 -16.64
CA ARG A 7 11.59 -25.29 -16.03
C ARG A 7 11.12 -24.15 -16.93
N ILE A 8 11.30 -24.32 -18.24
CA ILE A 8 10.96 -23.27 -19.22
C ILE A 8 9.46 -23.26 -19.55
N ASN A 9 8.83 -24.42 -19.67
CA ASN A 9 7.40 -24.48 -19.97
C ASN A 9 6.52 -23.80 -18.90
N PRO A 10 6.76 -23.94 -17.59
CA PRO A 10 6.04 -23.16 -16.58
C PRO A 10 6.22 -21.65 -16.74
N ILE A 11 7.43 -21.19 -17.14
CA ILE A 11 7.70 -19.76 -17.36
C ILE A 11 6.85 -19.26 -18.54
N ILE A 12 6.86 -19.99 -19.67
CA ILE A 12 6.03 -19.64 -20.83
C ILE A 12 4.56 -19.59 -20.45
N LYS A 13 4.07 -20.62 -19.76
CA LYS A 13 2.67 -20.68 -19.30
C LYS A 13 2.31 -19.45 -18.44
N GLN A 14 3.18 -19.07 -17.52
CA GLN A 14 2.93 -17.93 -16.65
C GLN A 14 2.95 -16.59 -17.41
N ILE A 15 3.82 -16.46 -18.42
CA ILE A 15 3.80 -15.30 -19.32
C ILE A 15 2.49 -15.24 -20.10
N ASP A 16 2.04 -16.37 -20.66
CA ASP A 16 0.77 -16.44 -21.40
C ASP A 16 -0.42 -16.05 -20.53
N GLU A 17 -0.50 -16.58 -19.30
CA GLU A 17 -1.54 -16.23 -18.33
C GLU A 17 -1.53 -14.74 -17.99
N MET A 18 -0.35 -14.14 -17.80
CA MET A 18 -0.20 -12.70 -17.56
C MET A 18 -0.64 -11.86 -18.75
N LEU A 19 -0.27 -12.26 -19.97
CA LEU A 19 -0.65 -11.55 -21.19
C LEU A 19 -2.16 -11.57 -21.40
N VAL A 20 -2.81 -12.72 -21.20
CA VAL A 20 -4.26 -12.86 -21.30
C VAL A 20 -4.96 -12.03 -20.21
N LYS A 21 -4.52 -12.14 -18.97
CA LYS A 21 -5.13 -11.42 -17.84
C LYS A 21 -5.09 -9.90 -18.00
N ASN A 22 -4.08 -9.37 -18.68
CA ASN A 22 -3.86 -7.95 -18.83
C ASN A 22 -4.08 -7.47 -20.29
N GLU A 23 -4.76 -8.23 -21.12
CA GLU A 23 -4.94 -7.94 -22.53
C GLU A 23 -5.51 -6.55 -22.78
N GLU A 24 -6.54 -6.15 -22.04
CA GLU A 24 -7.16 -4.83 -22.15
C GLU A 24 -6.19 -3.68 -21.83
N ILE A 25 -5.34 -3.86 -20.81
CA ILE A 25 -4.36 -2.83 -20.41
C ILE A 25 -3.21 -2.76 -21.40
N LEU A 26 -2.76 -3.92 -21.88
CA LEU A 26 -1.61 -4.06 -22.77
C LEU A 26 -1.94 -3.67 -24.21
N ASN A 27 -3.15 -3.89 -24.68
CA ASN A 27 -3.77 -3.59 -25.97
C ASN A 27 -2.83 -2.87 -26.98
N GLY A 28 -1.91 -3.59 -27.60
CA GLY A 28 -0.92 -3.08 -28.56
C GLY A 28 0.19 -2.20 -27.98
N LYS A 29 0.21 -1.93 -26.67
CA LYS A 29 1.25 -1.13 -26.02
C LYS A 29 2.52 -1.93 -25.72
N LEU A 30 2.39 -3.24 -25.46
CA LEU A 30 3.54 -4.12 -25.24
C LEU A 30 4.20 -4.43 -26.59
N LYS A 31 5.44 -3.92 -26.77
CA LYS A 31 6.23 -4.14 -27.99
C LYS A 31 7.51 -4.93 -27.74
N TYR A 32 8.04 -4.88 -26.55
CA TYR A 32 9.36 -5.41 -26.21
C TYR A 32 9.28 -6.42 -25.06
N MET A 33 10.05 -7.52 -25.20
CA MET A 33 10.36 -8.46 -24.11
C MET A 33 11.84 -8.34 -23.77
N CYS A 34 12.15 -7.90 -22.54
CA CYS A 34 13.51 -7.72 -22.08
C CYS A 34 13.94 -8.91 -21.22
N LEU A 35 15.00 -9.62 -21.62
CA LEU A 35 15.53 -10.78 -20.89
C LEU A 35 16.73 -10.34 -20.04
N VAL A 36 16.56 -10.30 -18.72
CA VAL A 36 17.57 -9.91 -17.74
C VAL A 36 17.73 -10.98 -16.64
N GLY A 37 18.83 -10.90 -15.89
CA GLY A 37 19.16 -11.86 -14.84
C GLY A 37 19.93 -13.09 -15.33
N GLY A 38 20.40 -13.91 -14.38
CA GLY A 38 21.33 -15.01 -14.66
C GLY A 38 20.77 -16.08 -15.60
N PHE A 39 19.51 -16.49 -15.43
CA PHE A 39 18.93 -17.54 -16.26
C PHE A 39 18.70 -17.09 -17.72
N SER A 40 18.55 -15.80 -17.95
CA SER A 40 18.41 -15.27 -19.32
C SER A 40 19.67 -15.34 -20.17
N GLN A 41 20.83 -15.71 -19.59
CA GLN A 41 22.05 -16.06 -20.33
C GLN A 41 21.93 -17.39 -21.08
N SER A 42 20.99 -18.25 -20.69
CA SER A 42 20.78 -19.54 -21.36
C SER A 42 20.28 -19.36 -22.78
N HIS A 43 21.11 -19.72 -23.76
CA HIS A 43 20.74 -19.68 -25.17
C HIS A 43 19.50 -20.55 -25.45
N TYR A 44 19.33 -21.64 -24.69
CA TYR A 44 18.16 -22.50 -24.84
C TYR A 44 16.87 -21.83 -24.37
N LEU A 45 16.92 -21.11 -23.25
CA LEU A 45 15.80 -20.29 -22.79
C LEU A 45 15.46 -19.20 -23.81
N GLN A 46 16.47 -18.47 -24.28
CA GLN A 46 16.30 -17.43 -25.31
C GLN A 46 15.66 -17.99 -26.58
N PHE A 47 16.15 -19.14 -27.06
CA PHE A 47 15.59 -19.82 -28.23
C PHE A 47 14.12 -20.18 -28.02
N LYS A 48 13.77 -20.81 -26.90
CA LYS A 48 12.38 -21.21 -26.59
C LYS A 48 11.43 -20.02 -26.49
N LEU A 49 11.84 -18.94 -25.81
CA LEU A 49 11.01 -17.74 -25.69
C LEU A 49 10.86 -17.03 -27.04
N LYS A 50 11.92 -16.91 -27.83
CA LYS A 50 11.83 -16.34 -29.18
C LYS A 50 10.91 -17.18 -30.06
N GLN A 51 11.08 -18.51 -30.10
CA GLN A 51 10.22 -19.39 -30.85
C GLN A 51 8.73 -19.19 -30.56
N HIS A 52 8.40 -18.81 -29.29
CA HIS A 52 7.01 -18.66 -28.86
C HIS A 52 6.46 -17.23 -29.10
N TYR A 53 7.28 -16.21 -28.93
CA TYR A 53 6.82 -14.82 -28.88
C TYR A 53 7.40 -13.88 -29.96
N GLU A 54 8.43 -14.25 -30.71
CA GLU A 54 9.12 -13.36 -31.65
C GLU A 54 8.21 -12.82 -32.77
N SER A 55 7.13 -13.55 -33.09
CA SER A 55 6.12 -13.09 -34.06
C SER A 55 5.31 -11.87 -33.55
N LYS A 56 5.25 -11.67 -32.23
CA LYS A 56 4.42 -10.62 -31.60
C LYS A 56 5.25 -9.55 -30.92
N TYR A 57 6.45 -9.88 -30.42
CA TYR A 57 7.25 -8.99 -29.58
C TYR A 57 8.71 -8.96 -30.03
N THR A 58 9.33 -7.80 -29.90
CA THR A 58 10.78 -7.62 -30.11
C THR A 58 11.55 -7.98 -28.83
N PHE A 59 12.53 -8.86 -28.96
CA PHE A 59 13.38 -9.25 -27.83
C PHE A 59 14.55 -8.30 -27.65
N VAL A 60 14.73 -7.81 -26.42
CA VAL A 60 15.89 -7.03 -25.98
C VAL A 60 16.70 -7.91 -25.02
N ILE A 61 17.88 -8.31 -25.45
CA ILE A 61 18.78 -9.15 -24.65
C ILE A 61 20.08 -8.38 -24.48
N PRO A 62 20.37 -7.83 -23.28
CA PRO A 62 21.63 -7.14 -23.00
C PRO A 62 22.83 -8.07 -23.20
N GLN A 63 24.00 -7.51 -23.51
CA GLN A 63 25.24 -8.31 -23.65
C GLN A 63 25.60 -9.07 -22.36
N ARG A 64 25.29 -8.48 -21.20
CA ARG A 64 25.52 -9.07 -19.87
C ARG A 64 24.23 -9.08 -19.05
N PRO A 65 23.28 -9.98 -19.34
CA PRO A 65 21.97 -9.97 -18.72
C PRO A 65 21.99 -10.06 -17.20
N VAL A 66 22.99 -10.76 -16.62
CA VAL A 66 23.15 -10.90 -15.16
C VAL A 66 23.51 -9.58 -14.48
N LEU A 67 24.24 -8.70 -15.16
CA LEU A 67 24.70 -7.42 -14.62
C LEU A 67 23.74 -6.26 -14.93
N SER A 68 22.84 -6.42 -15.89
CA SER A 68 22.00 -5.34 -16.38
C SER A 68 21.16 -4.68 -15.29
N VAL A 69 20.68 -5.45 -14.29
CA VAL A 69 19.91 -4.91 -13.17
C VAL A 69 20.80 -4.07 -12.26
N ILE A 70 22.02 -4.54 -11.98
CA ILE A 70 22.97 -3.83 -11.12
C ILE A 70 23.49 -2.56 -11.80
N GLU A 71 23.85 -2.64 -13.08
CA GLU A 71 24.29 -1.51 -13.88
C GLU A 71 23.18 -0.45 -14.02
N GLY A 72 21.94 -0.91 -14.27
CA GLY A 72 20.77 -0.05 -14.31
C GLY A 72 20.50 0.63 -12.96
N ALA A 73 20.56 -0.09 -11.85
CA ALA A 73 20.38 0.46 -10.52
C ALA A 73 21.46 1.51 -10.19
N ALA A 74 22.72 1.25 -10.55
CA ALA A 74 23.81 2.20 -10.35
C ALA A 74 23.66 3.47 -11.20
N GLN A 75 23.10 3.37 -12.40
CA GLN A 75 22.80 4.53 -13.24
C GLN A 75 21.61 5.33 -12.66
N LEU A 76 20.56 4.64 -12.23
CA LEU A 76 19.36 5.27 -11.67
C LEU A 76 19.63 6.00 -10.36
N SER A 77 20.61 5.54 -9.55
CA SER A 77 21.02 6.24 -8.32
C SER A 77 21.59 7.65 -8.57
N ARG A 78 22.03 7.93 -9.79
CA ARG A 78 22.61 9.22 -10.23
C ARG A 78 21.61 10.13 -10.93
N THR A 79 20.43 9.61 -11.26
CA THR A 79 19.38 10.40 -11.94
C THR A 79 18.35 10.88 -10.92
N ALA A 80 17.63 11.96 -11.28
CA ALA A 80 16.47 12.40 -10.49
C ALA A 80 15.47 11.24 -10.31
N PRO A 81 14.63 11.25 -9.27
CA PRO A 81 13.68 10.18 -8.97
C PRO A 81 12.85 9.85 -10.20
N PHE A 82 13.08 8.68 -10.80
CA PHE A 82 12.35 8.25 -12.00
C PHE A 82 11.03 7.53 -11.64
N ILE A 83 10.90 7.09 -10.38
CA ILE A 83 9.61 6.58 -9.87
C ILE A 83 8.75 7.79 -9.54
N THR A 84 7.70 7.99 -10.33
CA THR A 84 6.75 9.10 -10.15
C THR A 84 5.51 8.69 -9.39
N SER A 85 5.15 7.40 -9.46
CA SER A 85 3.99 6.82 -8.77
C SER A 85 4.20 5.35 -8.42
N ARG A 86 3.35 4.84 -7.56
CA ARG A 86 3.31 3.42 -7.16
C ARG A 86 1.87 2.96 -7.03
N ILE A 87 1.62 1.69 -7.35
CA ILE A 87 0.33 1.05 -7.07
C ILE A 87 0.38 0.50 -5.64
N VAL A 88 -0.59 0.87 -4.83
CA VAL A 88 -0.69 0.49 -3.42
C VAL A 88 -1.15 -0.97 -3.31
N LYS A 89 -0.34 -1.78 -2.62
CA LYS A 89 -0.59 -3.23 -2.50
C LYS A 89 -1.70 -3.57 -1.51
N TYR A 90 -1.90 -2.75 -0.49
CA TYR A 90 -2.86 -2.94 0.59
C TYR A 90 -3.68 -1.67 0.79
N THR A 91 -4.87 -1.78 1.36
CA THR A 91 -5.58 -0.64 1.91
C THR A 91 -4.91 -0.23 3.23
N TYR A 92 -4.60 1.05 3.38
CA TYR A 92 -4.02 1.60 4.61
C TYR A 92 -4.98 2.60 5.25
N GLY A 93 -4.98 2.61 6.56
CA GLY A 93 -5.84 3.51 7.32
C GLY A 93 -5.62 3.43 8.82
N THR A 94 -6.53 4.06 9.54
CA THR A 94 -6.53 4.13 11.00
C THR A 94 -7.86 3.69 11.59
N THR A 95 -7.91 3.52 12.89
CA THR A 95 -9.18 3.32 13.60
C THR A 95 -9.80 4.66 13.97
N PHE A 96 -11.12 4.71 13.98
CA PHE A 96 -11.84 5.88 14.46
C PHE A 96 -13.21 5.50 15.07
N GLY A 97 -13.77 6.43 15.84
CA GLY A 97 -15.16 6.36 16.26
C GLY A 97 -16.08 6.85 15.15
N CYS A 98 -16.79 5.95 14.51
CA CYS A 98 -17.74 6.28 13.45
C CYS A 98 -19.09 6.73 14.05
N PRO A 99 -19.70 7.86 13.63
CA PRO A 99 -21.07 8.16 14.01
C PRO A 99 -22.01 7.00 13.65
N ILE A 100 -22.95 6.65 14.52
CA ILE A 100 -23.80 5.45 14.35
C ILE A 100 -24.55 5.43 13.01
N ARG A 101 -24.95 6.59 12.47
CA ARG A 101 -25.56 6.68 11.14
C ARG A 101 -24.60 6.25 10.04
N GLY A 102 -23.34 6.69 10.12
CA GLY A 102 -22.30 6.31 9.18
C GLY A 102 -21.98 4.81 9.26
N ALA A 103 -21.88 4.27 10.48
CA ALA A 103 -21.65 2.85 10.69
C ALA A 103 -22.77 1.98 10.05
N ARG A 104 -24.03 2.35 10.24
CA ARG A 104 -25.18 1.65 9.62
C ARG A 104 -25.25 1.78 8.10
N SER A 105 -24.71 2.85 7.55
CA SER A 105 -24.66 3.05 6.10
C SER A 105 -23.51 2.30 5.43
N HIS A 106 -22.55 1.81 6.19
CA HIS A 106 -21.40 1.11 5.64
C HIS A 106 -21.70 -0.37 5.42
N PRO A 107 -21.60 -0.91 4.19
CA PRO A 107 -22.06 -2.26 3.84
C PRO A 107 -21.34 -3.40 4.57
N LYS A 108 -20.16 -3.13 5.12
CA LYS A 108 -19.33 -4.11 5.83
C LYS A 108 -19.32 -3.97 7.35
N ILE A 109 -20.13 -3.06 7.90
CA ILE A 109 -20.29 -2.92 9.35
C ILE A 109 -21.60 -3.61 9.74
N SER A 110 -21.50 -4.76 10.41
CA SER A 110 -22.67 -5.52 10.84
C SER A 110 -23.37 -4.89 12.04
N GLU A 111 -24.66 -5.13 12.20
CA GLU A 111 -25.41 -4.72 13.41
C GLU A 111 -24.83 -5.36 14.68
N ASP A 112 -24.26 -6.57 14.61
CA ASP A 112 -23.57 -7.18 15.74
C ASP A 112 -22.35 -6.39 16.18
N HIS A 113 -21.54 -5.91 15.22
CA HIS A 113 -20.41 -5.03 15.51
C HIS A 113 -20.88 -3.71 16.13
N ILE A 114 -21.92 -3.10 15.57
CA ILE A 114 -22.50 -1.86 16.09
C ILE A 114 -22.97 -2.06 17.53
N ASN A 115 -23.73 -3.10 17.81
CA ASN A 115 -24.26 -3.38 19.15
C ASN A 115 -23.17 -3.64 20.18
N LYS A 116 -22.10 -4.31 19.78
CA LYS A 116 -20.93 -4.63 20.65
C LYS A 116 -20.05 -3.43 20.93
N HIS A 117 -19.92 -2.51 19.98
CA HIS A 117 -18.91 -1.44 20.00
C HIS A 117 -19.50 -0.02 20.06
N LYS A 118 -20.82 0.12 20.20
CA LYS A 118 -21.45 1.43 20.35
C LYS A 118 -21.14 2.03 21.73
N TYR A 119 -20.95 3.34 21.74
CA TYR A 119 -20.75 4.13 22.95
C TYR A 119 -21.30 5.52 22.76
N ILE A 120 -21.53 6.23 23.88
CA ILE A 120 -21.87 7.65 23.88
C ILE A 120 -20.60 8.44 24.08
N ARG A 121 -20.27 9.32 23.13
CA ARG A 121 -19.13 10.19 23.26
C ARG A 121 -19.46 11.36 24.21
N ASP A 122 -18.62 11.57 25.22
CA ASP A 122 -18.87 12.57 26.28
C ASP A 122 -18.78 14.03 25.78
N ILE A 123 -18.10 14.29 24.66
CA ILE A 123 -17.92 15.62 24.07
C ILE A 123 -19.26 16.19 23.55
N ASP A 124 -20.05 15.40 22.83
CA ASP A 124 -21.26 15.86 22.14
C ASP A 124 -22.52 15.06 22.50
N ASN A 125 -22.38 14.10 23.41
CA ASN A 125 -23.46 13.23 23.88
C ASN A 125 -24.20 12.46 22.75
N LYS A 126 -23.46 12.09 21.69
CA LYS A 126 -23.96 11.33 20.55
C LYS A 126 -23.43 9.90 20.54
N GLU A 127 -24.17 9.02 19.84
CA GLU A 127 -23.79 7.61 19.69
C GLU A 127 -22.75 7.43 18.57
N TYR A 128 -21.69 6.70 18.90
CA TYR A 128 -20.62 6.30 18.02
C TYR A 128 -20.35 4.81 18.11
N VAL A 129 -19.67 4.26 17.11
CA VAL A 129 -19.20 2.88 17.06
C VAL A 129 -17.68 2.90 16.99
N SER A 130 -17.02 2.29 17.96
CA SER A 130 -15.56 2.17 17.97
C SER A 130 -15.07 1.06 17.04
N ASN A 131 -13.76 1.00 16.83
CA ASN A 131 -13.11 0.00 15.99
C ASN A 131 -13.57 -0.01 14.51
N CYS A 132 -14.07 1.12 14.02
CA CYS A 132 -14.30 1.30 12.60
C CYS A 132 -12.97 1.63 11.89
N PHE A 133 -12.86 1.23 10.64
CA PHE A 133 -11.68 1.47 9.82
C PHE A 133 -11.87 2.73 8.96
N ASP A 134 -10.98 3.71 9.09
CA ASP A 134 -10.97 4.90 8.25
C ASP A 134 -9.85 4.77 7.19
N VAL A 135 -10.26 4.59 5.94
CA VAL A 135 -9.37 4.34 4.80
C VAL A 135 -8.69 5.62 4.35
N PHE A 136 -7.35 5.65 4.32
CA PHE A 136 -6.57 6.73 3.71
C PHE A 136 -6.25 6.45 2.24
N VAL A 137 -5.92 5.21 1.89
CA VAL A 137 -5.68 4.80 0.51
C VAL A 137 -6.15 3.36 0.32
N LYS A 138 -6.76 3.07 -0.83
CA LYS A 138 -7.30 1.74 -1.15
C LYS A 138 -6.28 0.88 -1.89
N LYS A 139 -6.35 -0.42 -1.70
CA LYS A 139 -5.60 -1.42 -2.48
C LYS A 139 -5.85 -1.23 -3.98
N GLY A 140 -4.77 -1.22 -4.76
CA GLY A 140 -4.82 -1.02 -6.20
C GLY A 140 -4.84 0.44 -6.66
N GLU A 141 -4.92 1.39 -5.74
CA GLU A 141 -4.87 2.82 -6.04
C GLU A 141 -3.46 3.25 -6.44
N GLU A 142 -3.35 4.12 -7.43
CA GLU A 142 -2.09 4.75 -7.81
C GLU A 142 -1.83 5.97 -6.93
N VAL A 143 -0.67 6.02 -6.28
CA VAL A 143 -0.23 7.15 -5.47
C VAL A 143 1.06 7.73 -6.05
N LYS A 144 1.13 9.05 -6.15
CA LYS A 144 2.35 9.77 -6.56
C LYS A 144 3.37 9.77 -5.43
N VAL A 145 4.65 9.84 -5.77
CA VAL A 145 5.70 10.02 -4.76
C VAL A 145 5.47 11.33 -4.00
N GLY A 146 5.44 11.23 -2.66
CA GLY A 146 5.15 12.36 -1.78
C GLY A 146 3.66 12.75 -1.72
N GLN A 147 2.76 11.97 -2.32
CA GLN A 147 1.33 12.26 -2.22
C GLN A 147 0.89 12.23 -0.76
N MET A 148 0.28 13.33 -0.33
CA MET A 148 -0.28 13.49 1.01
C MET A 148 -1.80 13.31 0.96
N ILE A 149 -2.33 12.56 1.92
CA ILE A 149 -3.76 12.46 2.19
C ILE A 149 -3.99 12.90 3.63
N GLU A 150 -4.84 13.89 3.80
CA GLU A 150 -5.15 14.51 5.09
C GLU A 150 -6.59 14.23 5.50
N LYS A 151 -6.78 13.92 6.78
CA LYS A 151 -8.09 13.83 7.39
C LYS A 151 -8.10 14.53 8.74
N LYS A 152 -9.21 15.18 9.02
CA LYS A 152 -9.44 15.92 10.27
C LYS A 152 -10.18 15.05 11.28
N TYR A 153 -9.67 15.04 12.49
CA TYR A 153 -10.27 14.32 13.61
C TYR A 153 -10.49 15.26 14.80
N ILE A 154 -11.38 14.84 15.67
CA ILE A 154 -11.65 15.47 16.95
C ILE A 154 -11.36 14.48 18.07
N PRO A 155 -11.03 14.92 19.28
CA PRO A 155 -10.78 14.03 20.40
C PRO A 155 -11.92 13.03 20.65
N GLY A 156 -11.58 11.86 21.15
CA GLY A 156 -12.55 10.83 21.51
C GLY A 156 -13.27 11.12 22.82
N SER A 157 -12.65 11.88 23.72
CA SER A 157 -13.19 12.20 25.04
C SER A 157 -12.71 13.56 25.56
N LYS A 158 -13.48 14.14 26.51
CA LYS A 158 -13.16 15.41 27.18
C LYS A 158 -11.81 15.38 27.91
N ASN A 159 -11.39 14.23 28.39
CA ASN A 159 -10.22 14.05 29.24
C ASN A 159 -9.04 13.46 28.49
N GLU A 160 -9.10 13.36 27.18
CA GLU A 160 -8.01 12.87 26.34
C GLU A 160 -6.80 13.82 26.44
N LYS A 161 -5.62 13.25 26.74
CA LYS A 161 -4.39 14.02 26.92
C LYS A 161 -3.42 13.91 25.76
N SER A 162 -3.68 12.99 24.84
CA SER A 162 -2.83 12.71 23.69
C SER A 162 -3.66 12.19 22.54
N VAL A 163 -3.26 12.53 21.33
CA VAL A 163 -3.75 11.90 20.10
C VAL A 163 -3.07 10.56 19.95
N TYR A 164 -3.85 9.51 19.64
CA TYR A 164 -3.38 8.16 19.34
C TYR A 164 -3.86 7.75 17.97
N ILE A 165 -2.93 7.59 17.04
CA ILE A 165 -3.23 7.12 15.68
C ILE A 165 -2.62 5.73 15.49
N SER A 166 -3.45 4.71 15.56
CA SER A 166 -3.05 3.33 15.27
C SER A 166 -3.18 3.07 13.78
N ILE A 167 -2.12 2.57 13.16
CA ILE A 167 -2.02 2.42 11.70
C ILE A 167 -2.16 0.95 11.37
N TYR A 168 -3.02 0.66 10.41
CA TYR A 168 -3.35 -0.69 9.97
C TYR A 168 -3.26 -0.84 8.47
N ARG A 169 -3.05 -2.07 8.01
CA ARG A 169 -3.25 -2.47 6.61
C ARG A 169 -4.29 -3.56 6.48
N SER A 170 -4.99 -3.59 5.36
CA SER A 170 -5.99 -4.59 5.00
C SER A 170 -5.76 -5.14 3.60
N GLU A 171 -6.07 -6.42 3.39
CA GLU A 171 -6.19 -7.03 2.07
C GLU A 171 -7.46 -6.60 1.33
N GLU A 172 -8.46 -6.14 2.07
CA GLU A 172 -9.72 -5.66 1.52
C GLU A 172 -9.59 -4.26 0.93
N ILE A 173 -10.37 -3.98 -0.12
CA ILE A 173 -10.37 -2.65 -0.77
C ILE A 173 -11.05 -1.61 0.12
N ASP A 174 -12.12 -1.98 0.83
CA ASP A 174 -12.93 -1.08 1.65
C ASP A 174 -13.35 -1.79 2.94
N PRO A 175 -12.43 -1.95 3.91
CA PRO A 175 -12.75 -2.57 5.18
C PRO A 175 -13.60 -1.62 6.03
N GLY A 176 -14.68 -2.13 6.64
CA GLY A 176 -15.55 -1.34 7.52
C GLY A 176 -15.07 -1.29 8.96
N VAL A 177 -14.43 -2.36 9.43
CA VAL A 177 -14.04 -2.55 10.84
C VAL A 177 -12.65 -3.17 10.94
N ILE A 178 -12.05 -3.04 12.13
CA ILE A 178 -10.74 -3.64 12.43
C ILE A 178 -10.99 -4.99 13.11
N THR A 179 -10.94 -6.08 12.35
CA THR A 179 -11.05 -7.45 12.88
C THR A 179 -9.79 -8.25 12.67
N GLU A 180 -9.39 -8.47 11.42
CA GLU A 180 -8.25 -9.33 11.05
C GLU A 180 -7.14 -8.53 10.35
N HIS A 181 -7.04 -7.23 10.62
CA HIS A 181 -6.09 -6.36 9.94
C HIS A 181 -4.73 -6.39 10.63
N LYS A 182 -3.69 -6.27 9.81
CA LYS A 182 -2.34 -6.20 10.34
C LYS A 182 -2.08 -4.80 10.91
N TYR A 183 -1.83 -4.74 12.22
CA TYR A 183 -1.31 -3.56 12.89
C TYR A 183 0.13 -3.29 12.43
N LEU A 184 0.43 -2.03 12.12
CA LEU A 184 1.74 -1.61 11.61
C LEU A 184 2.51 -0.75 12.60
N GLY A 185 1.81 0.03 13.42
CA GLY A 185 2.41 0.95 14.38
C GLY A 185 1.40 1.97 14.88
N LYS A 186 1.87 2.87 15.76
CA LYS A 186 1.05 3.97 16.28
C LYS A 186 1.85 5.26 16.31
N VAL A 187 1.17 6.38 16.16
CA VAL A 187 1.70 7.72 16.46
C VAL A 187 0.99 8.23 17.69
N GLN A 188 1.76 8.71 18.66
CA GLN A 188 1.23 9.30 19.88
C GLN A 188 1.75 10.73 20.03
N VAL A 189 0.85 11.70 20.11
CA VAL A 189 1.20 13.12 20.26
C VAL A 189 0.47 13.68 21.47
N PRO A 190 1.20 14.16 22.50
CA PRO A 190 0.59 14.84 23.64
C PRO A 190 -0.14 16.11 23.19
N HIS A 191 -1.30 16.37 23.77
CA HIS A 191 -2.00 17.64 23.53
C HIS A 191 -1.16 18.81 24.08
N PRO A 192 -1.06 19.93 23.34
CA PRO A 192 -0.54 21.17 23.89
C PRO A 192 -1.35 21.63 25.09
N GLU A 193 -0.74 22.40 26.00
CA GLU A 193 -1.39 22.90 27.23
C GLU A 193 -2.66 23.72 26.93
N ASP A 194 -2.67 24.42 25.81
CA ASP A 194 -3.79 25.27 25.35
C ASP A 194 -4.82 24.52 24.48
N PHE A 195 -4.74 23.17 24.38
CA PHE A 195 -5.67 22.37 23.57
C PHE A 195 -6.99 22.13 24.31
N ASP A 196 -8.09 22.56 23.70
CA ASP A 196 -9.44 22.36 24.22
C ASP A 196 -10.14 21.19 23.50
N ASN A 197 -10.25 20.05 24.18
CA ASN A 197 -10.89 18.84 23.61
C ASN A 197 -12.34 19.05 23.16
N MET A 198 -13.00 20.11 23.60
CA MET A 198 -14.37 20.42 23.22
C MET A 198 -14.47 21.26 21.94
N LYS A 199 -13.39 21.94 21.53
CA LYS A 199 -13.41 22.91 20.43
C LYS A 199 -12.37 22.62 19.37
N ASP A 200 -11.22 22.07 19.77
CA ASP A 200 -10.10 21.88 18.89
C ASP A 200 -10.18 20.54 18.14
N SER A 201 -9.51 20.52 17.03
CA SER A 201 -9.35 19.34 16.16
C SER A 201 -7.88 19.17 15.79
N TYR A 202 -7.54 18.03 15.23
CA TYR A 202 -6.21 17.77 14.71
C TYR A 202 -6.31 17.14 13.33
N ASP A 203 -5.29 17.37 12.51
CA ASP A 203 -5.19 16.82 11.18
C ASP A 203 -4.17 15.68 11.18
N VAL A 204 -4.57 14.54 10.61
CA VAL A 204 -3.71 13.37 10.42
C VAL A 204 -3.35 13.28 8.94
N ARG A 205 -2.06 13.23 8.65
CA ARG A 205 -1.53 13.17 7.28
C ARG A 205 -0.76 11.89 7.06
N PHE A 206 -1.11 11.20 5.99
CA PHE A 206 -0.37 10.06 5.47
C PHE A 206 0.34 10.47 4.18
N TYR A 207 1.65 10.26 4.12
CA TYR A 207 2.48 10.50 2.94
C TYR A 207 2.83 9.17 2.29
N PHE A 208 2.49 9.04 1.02
CA PHE A 208 2.63 7.81 0.23
C PHE A 208 3.65 7.95 -0.89
N GLY A 209 3.94 6.82 -1.56
CA GLY A 209 4.75 6.76 -2.78
C GLY A 209 6.26 6.70 -2.54
N GLU A 210 6.75 7.00 -1.35
CA GLU A 210 8.14 6.79 -0.93
C GLU A 210 8.39 5.31 -0.56
N THR A 211 9.57 4.99 -0.03
CA THR A 211 9.90 3.63 0.42
C THR A 211 9.12 3.24 1.67
N MET A 212 8.69 4.23 2.44
CA MET A 212 7.93 4.08 3.70
C MET A 212 6.72 4.99 3.70
N ILE A 213 5.69 4.60 4.45
CA ILE A 213 4.54 5.46 4.74
C ILE A 213 4.93 6.31 5.96
N ARG A 214 4.93 7.62 5.78
CA ARG A 214 5.13 8.56 6.88
C ARG A 214 3.78 9.08 7.34
N VAL A 215 3.57 9.10 8.65
CA VAL A 215 2.34 9.63 9.26
C VAL A 215 2.71 10.79 10.18
N THR A 216 1.97 11.88 10.07
CA THR A 216 2.15 13.06 10.93
C THR A 216 0.82 13.51 11.51
N VAL A 217 0.88 14.20 12.64
CA VAL A 217 -0.29 14.82 13.29
C VAL A 217 -0.03 16.31 13.38
N THR A 218 -0.98 17.11 12.92
CA THR A 218 -0.92 18.57 13.04
C THR A 218 -1.95 19.06 14.07
N ILE A 219 -1.49 19.74 15.11
CA ILE A 219 -2.33 20.31 16.15
C ILE A 219 -2.07 21.82 16.19
N LYS A 220 -3.12 22.64 16.05
CA LYS A 220 -3.02 24.11 16.06
C LYS A 220 -1.93 24.66 15.11
N GLY A 221 -1.82 24.04 13.91
CA GLY A 221 -0.84 24.45 12.90
C GLY A 221 0.59 23.97 13.14
N LYS A 222 0.88 23.29 14.26
CA LYS A 222 2.18 22.69 14.53
C LYS A 222 2.15 21.21 14.13
N GLU A 223 3.06 20.82 13.27
CA GLU A 223 3.22 19.43 12.84
C GLU A 223 4.12 18.66 13.81
N TYR A 224 3.64 17.49 14.22
CA TYR A 224 4.35 16.54 15.07
C TYR A 224 4.66 15.30 14.26
N VAL A 225 5.93 14.93 14.26
CA VAL A 225 6.45 13.70 13.63
C VAL A 225 7.07 12.87 14.74
N GLU A 226 6.56 11.69 14.96
CA GLU A 226 7.23 10.76 15.86
C GLU A 226 8.48 10.21 15.13
N LYS A 227 9.66 10.37 15.73
CA LYS A 227 10.95 10.08 15.07
C LYS A 227 11.22 8.59 14.84
N GLU A 228 10.41 7.68 15.38
CA GLU A 228 10.78 6.26 15.47
C GLU A 228 9.85 5.28 14.73
N GLU A 229 8.70 5.71 14.20
CA GLU A 229 7.80 4.79 13.49
C GLU A 229 7.69 5.13 11.99
N GLU A 230 8.79 4.96 11.27
CA GLU A 230 8.75 4.80 9.82
C GLU A 230 8.09 3.46 9.48
N ILE A 231 6.84 3.51 9.04
CA ILE A 231 6.10 2.31 8.66
C ILE A 231 6.66 1.81 7.33
N ARG A 232 7.47 0.77 7.42
CA ARG A 232 8.02 0.12 6.23
C ARG A 232 6.91 -0.57 5.46
N TYR A 233 6.85 -0.34 4.14
CA TYR A 233 6.13 -1.24 3.27
C TYR A 233 6.70 -2.64 3.46
N ASP A 234 5.83 -3.61 3.72
CA ASP A 234 6.26 -4.99 3.94
C ASP A 234 6.72 -5.60 2.60
N PHE A 235 8.03 -5.52 2.34
CA PHE A 235 8.65 -6.16 1.17
C PHE A 235 8.96 -7.65 1.41
N THR A 236 8.75 -8.17 2.60
CA THR A 236 9.16 -9.53 2.99
C THR A 236 8.41 -10.66 2.29
N GLN A 237 7.35 -10.37 1.53
CA GLN A 237 6.65 -11.40 0.75
C GLN A 237 7.25 -11.70 -0.64
N PHE A 238 8.31 -11.00 -1.06
CA PHE A 238 9.00 -11.37 -2.30
C PHE A 238 10.04 -12.49 -2.12
N LEU A 239 10.37 -12.87 -0.89
CA LEU A 239 11.37 -13.93 -0.61
C LEU A 239 10.78 -15.33 -0.42
N ASN A 240 9.46 -15.47 -0.30
CA ASN A 240 8.79 -16.78 -0.14
C ASN A 240 8.29 -17.39 -1.46
N ILE A 241 8.86 -16.99 -2.61
CA ILE A 241 8.55 -17.62 -3.91
C ILE A 241 9.49 -18.82 -4.19
N PHE A 242 10.44 -19.12 -3.27
CA PHE A 242 11.46 -20.15 -3.46
C PHE A 242 11.46 -21.26 -2.39
N ASP A 243 10.42 -21.39 -1.57
CA ASP A 243 10.19 -22.59 -0.76
C ASP A 243 9.24 -23.58 -1.45
#